data_4954e22a7bab117b634df1d287219abc
#
_entry.id   4954e22a7bab117b634df1d287219abc
#
_cell.length_a   1.000
_cell.length_b   1.000
_cell.length_c   1.000
_cell.angle_alpha   90.00
_cell.angle_beta   90.00
_cell.angle_gamma   90.00
#
_symmetry.space_group_name_H-M   'P 1'
#
loop_
_entity.id
_entity.type
_entity.pdbx_description
1 polymer ?
#
loop_
_entity_poly.entity_id
_entity_poly.type
_entity_poly.pdbx_seq_one_letter_code
_entity_poly.pdbx_strand_id
1 'polypeptide(L)'
;SQGLVLPIGTFQFPWFSHVNVKEGHDLTEELGVQKWELPLSPQLAGKAKGNFPSFLKKTDQERIQNCYKEMKRDHADKLFEGSIKLDGSSMTVYLKDDVFGVCSRNLDLQETEDNTFWKVARKNKFEEMLRAYGKNVAIQGELMGPGIQGNRENLPDHEFFLFDVWDIDGQNYYTSLESGDFVADCRDSGYKLETVPYVSMIRIMEFSLEDILKKSDVKSLNHPVAEGIVYRSMEDSSVSFKAINNKFLLQEK
;
A
#
# COMPACT_ATOMS: atom_id res chain seq x y z
N SER A 1 -16.04 -3.51 -8.48
CA SER A 1 -15.96 -3.03 -9.87
C SER A 1 -17.27 -3.34 -10.61
N GLN A 2 -17.80 -2.38 -11.35
CA GLN A 2 -18.96 -2.60 -12.20
C GLN A 2 -18.45 -2.87 -13.62
N GLY A 3 -18.58 -4.10 -14.09
CA GLY A 3 -18.28 -4.46 -15.48
C GLY A 3 -19.44 -4.05 -16.39
N LEU A 4 -19.12 -3.57 -17.59
CA LEU A 4 -20.07 -3.34 -18.66
C LEU A 4 -19.87 -4.43 -19.73
N VAL A 5 -20.93 -5.19 -20.02
CA VAL A 5 -20.93 -6.20 -21.07
C VAL A 5 -21.70 -5.65 -22.26
N LEU A 6 -21.04 -5.55 -23.39
CA LEU A 6 -21.63 -5.08 -24.66
C LEU A 6 -21.43 -6.12 -25.76
N PRO A 7 -22.38 -6.27 -26.70
CA PRO A 7 -22.17 -7.04 -27.90
C PRO A 7 -21.00 -6.46 -28.70
N ILE A 8 -20.14 -7.30 -29.25
CA ILE A 8 -18.96 -6.85 -30.03
C ILE A 8 -19.36 -5.98 -31.24
N GLY A 9 -20.53 -6.22 -31.82
CA GLY A 9 -21.08 -5.40 -32.90
C GLY A 9 -21.54 -4.00 -32.49
N THR A 10 -21.49 -3.65 -31.19
CA THR A 10 -21.79 -2.30 -30.70
C THR A 10 -20.69 -1.30 -31.11
N PHE A 11 -19.47 -1.79 -31.35
CA PHE A 11 -18.32 -0.97 -31.72
C PHE A 11 -18.27 -0.81 -33.26
N GLN A 12 -18.90 0.22 -33.76
CA GLN A 12 -18.97 0.53 -35.23
C GLN A 12 -17.85 1.50 -35.66
N PHE A 13 -16.61 1.22 -35.26
CA PHE A 13 -15.47 2.01 -35.71
C PHE A 13 -14.88 1.40 -36.99
N PRO A 14 -14.61 2.20 -38.08
CA PRO A 14 -14.07 1.68 -39.32
C PRO A 14 -12.76 0.89 -39.16
N TRP A 15 -11.92 1.25 -38.20
CA TRP A 15 -10.66 0.58 -37.88
C TRP A 15 -10.84 -0.71 -37.05
N PHE A 16 -11.97 -0.88 -36.36
CA PHE A 16 -12.23 -2.05 -35.51
C PHE A 16 -12.50 -3.32 -36.33
N SER A 17 -12.95 -3.18 -37.58
CA SER A 17 -13.16 -4.32 -38.49
C SER A 17 -11.88 -5.07 -38.83
N HIS A 18 -10.72 -4.48 -38.58
CA HIS A 18 -9.41 -5.08 -38.83
C HIS A 18 -8.81 -5.77 -37.61
N VAL A 19 -9.42 -5.63 -36.44
CA VAL A 19 -8.96 -6.25 -35.20
C VAL A 19 -9.51 -7.68 -35.10
N ASN A 20 -8.63 -8.67 -35.17
CA ASN A 20 -9.02 -10.07 -34.99
C ASN A 20 -9.20 -10.39 -33.52
N VAL A 21 -10.38 -10.06 -33.01
CA VAL A 21 -10.71 -10.21 -31.59
C VAL A 21 -10.91 -11.68 -31.24
N LYS A 22 -10.21 -12.18 -30.23
CA LYS A 22 -10.36 -13.50 -29.64
C LYS A 22 -10.81 -13.37 -28.18
N GLU A 23 -11.39 -14.44 -27.64
CA GLU A 23 -11.71 -14.50 -26.21
C GLU A 23 -10.46 -14.26 -25.37
N GLY A 24 -10.57 -13.36 -24.37
CA GLY A 24 -9.45 -12.94 -23.53
C GLY A 24 -8.55 -11.85 -24.12
N HIS A 25 -8.82 -11.36 -25.34
CA HIS A 25 -8.06 -10.25 -25.90
C HIS A 25 -8.37 -8.94 -25.17
N ASP A 26 -7.34 -8.27 -24.64
CA ASP A 26 -7.45 -6.94 -24.06
C ASP A 26 -7.54 -5.90 -25.18
N LEU A 27 -8.65 -5.17 -25.19
CA LEU A 27 -8.96 -4.14 -26.19
C LEU A 27 -8.84 -2.72 -25.60
N THR A 28 -8.21 -2.57 -24.46
CA THR A 28 -8.12 -1.30 -23.73
C THR A 28 -7.48 -0.21 -24.59
N GLU A 29 -6.38 -0.52 -25.26
CA GLU A 29 -5.67 0.43 -26.13
C GLU A 29 -6.44 0.71 -27.42
N GLU A 30 -6.92 -0.35 -28.07
CA GLU A 30 -7.64 -0.24 -29.35
C GLU A 30 -8.94 0.55 -29.24
N LEU A 31 -9.63 0.43 -28.10
CA LEU A 31 -10.85 1.17 -27.84
C LEU A 31 -10.62 2.52 -27.16
N GLY A 32 -9.38 2.84 -26.80
CA GLY A 32 -9.04 4.05 -26.08
C GLY A 32 -9.75 4.12 -24.71
N VAL A 33 -9.97 2.97 -24.07
CA VAL A 33 -10.64 2.90 -22.78
C VAL A 33 -9.77 3.57 -21.73
N GLN A 34 -10.29 4.59 -21.10
CA GLN A 34 -9.64 5.26 -19.99
C GLN A 34 -10.45 5.07 -18.72
N LYS A 35 -9.75 4.82 -17.62
CA LYS A 35 -10.40 4.81 -16.32
C LYS A 35 -10.96 6.20 -16.04
N TRP A 36 -12.28 6.29 -15.90
CA TRP A 36 -12.89 7.54 -15.47
C TRP A 36 -12.49 7.84 -14.02
N GLU A 37 -11.96 9.02 -13.80
CA GLU A 37 -11.59 9.51 -12.48
C GLU A 37 -12.30 10.84 -12.22
N LEU A 38 -12.78 11.01 -10.99
CA LEU A 38 -13.36 12.27 -10.57
C LEU A 38 -12.32 13.39 -10.74
N PRO A 39 -12.65 14.51 -11.37
CA PRO A 39 -11.78 15.67 -11.41
C PRO A 39 -11.37 16.08 -10.00
N LEU A 40 -10.13 16.51 -9.83
CA LEU A 40 -9.68 17.07 -8.56
C LEU A 40 -10.56 18.25 -8.19
N SER A 41 -10.98 18.32 -6.93
CA SER A 41 -11.72 19.49 -6.46
C SER A 41 -10.85 20.76 -6.58
N PRO A 42 -11.42 21.94 -6.86
CA PRO A 42 -10.66 23.19 -6.93
C PRO A 42 -9.85 23.48 -5.66
N GLN A 43 -10.27 22.94 -4.51
CA GLN A 43 -9.56 23.09 -3.22
C GLN A 43 -8.24 22.33 -3.17
N LEU A 44 -8.04 21.34 -4.04
CA LEU A 44 -6.81 20.56 -4.17
C LEU A 44 -5.90 21.09 -5.29
N ALA A 45 -6.35 22.11 -6.03
CA ALA A 45 -5.54 22.75 -7.04
C ALA A 45 -4.25 23.32 -6.41
N GLY A 46 -3.09 22.94 -6.99
CA GLY A 46 -1.77 23.29 -6.45
C GLY A 46 -1.27 22.44 -5.28
N LYS A 47 -2.10 21.49 -4.75
CA LYS A 47 -1.69 20.56 -3.70
C LYS A 47 -1.49 19.12 -4.22
N ALA A 48 -2.20 18.77 -5.28
CA ALA A 48 -2.09 17.47 -5.92
C ALA A 48 -1.80 17.62 -7.42
N LYS A 49 -0.99 16.70 -7.96
CA LYS A 49 -0.76 16.55 -9.41
C LYS A 49 -1.95 15.84 -10.06
N GLY A 50 -2.55 14.89 -9.35
CA GLY A 50 -3.61 14.05 -9.84
C GLY A 50 -4.13 13.07 -8.80
N ASN A 51 -4.94 12.13 -9.26
CA ASN A 51 -5.34 10.97 -8.48
C ASN A 51 -4.15 10.03 -8.27
N PHE A 52 -4.30 9.09 -7.35
CA PHE A 52 -3.28 8.06 -7.08
C PHE A 52 -2.96 7.30 -8.39
N PRO A 53 -1.68 7.23 -8.79
CA PRO A 53 -1.29 6.68 -10.10
C PRO A 53 -1.77 5.24 -10.30
N SER A 54 -2.26 4.91 -11.49
CA SER A 54 -2.82 3.58 -11.80
C SER A 54 -1.77 2.47 -11.86
N PHE A 55 -0.49 2.80 -12.07
CA PHE A 55 0.62 1.85 -12.03
C PHE A 55 1.03 1.44 -10.61
N LEU A 56 0.44 2.07 -9.58
CA LEU A 56 0.64 1.74 -8.18
C LEU A 56 -0.56 0.96 -7.64
N LYS A 57 -0.30 0.07 -6.69
CA LYS A 57 -1.33 -0.67 -5.97
C LYS A 57 -1.68 0.03 -4.66
N LYS A 58 -2.97 0.21 -4.36
CA LYS A 58 -3.43 0.69 -3.04
C LYS A 58 -3.29 -0.41 -1.98
N THR A 59 -2.91 -0.01 -0.77
CA THR A 59 -2.58 -0.89 0.36
C THR A 59 -3.76 -1.15 1.29
N ASP A 60 -4.94 -1.41 0.75
CA ASP A 60 -6.12 -1.71 1.55
C ASP A 60 -6.18 -3.21 1.88
N GLN A 61 -6.06 -3.55 3.17
CA GLN A 61 -6.26 -4.91 3.65
C GLN A 61 -7.69 -5.10 4.16
N GLU A 62 -8.27 -6.28 3.89
CA GLU A 62 -9.57 -6.67 4.42
C GLU A 62 -9.47 -7.03 5.91
N ARG A 63 -10.54 -6.78 6.68
CA ARG A 63 -10.61 -7.23 8.07
C ARG A 63 -10.76 -8.76 8.12
N ILE A 64 -9.99 -9.41 8.99
CA ILE A 64 -10.04 -10.88 9.12
C ILE A 64 -11.45 -11.40 9.41
N GLN A 65 -12.30 -10.65 10.10
CA GLN A 65 -13.68 -11.04 10.38
C GLN A 65 -14.49 -11.26 9.08
N ASN A 66 -14.17 -10.49 8.02
CA ASN A 66 -14.88 -10.57 6.75
C ASN A 66 -14.34 -11.68 5.85
N CYS A 67 -13.05 -11.94 5.88
CA CYS A 67 -12.37 -12.85 4.96
C CYS A 67 -11.87 -14.16 5.61
N TYR A 68 -12.10 -14.41 6.91
CA TYR A 68 -11.53 -15.55 7.62
C TYR A 68 -11.82 -16.90 6.97
N LYS A 69 -13.08 -17.12 6.51
CA LYS A 69 -13.47 -18.38 5.88
C LYS A 69 -12.74 -18.62 4.57
N GLU A 70 -12.58 -17.57 3.78
CA GLU A 70 -11.86 -17.57 2.51
C GLU A 70 -10.37 -17.80 2.74
N MET A 71 -9.76 -17.03 3.63
CA MET A 71 -8.36 -17.17 4.00
C MET A 71 -8.04 -18.57 4.54
N LYS A 72 -8.95 -19.16 5.35
CA LYS A 72 -8.78 -20.53 5.86
C LYS A 72 -8.99 -21.60 4.81
N ARG A 73 -9.81 -21.35 3.78
CA ARG A 73 -10.02 -22.28 2.66
C ARG A 73 -8.83 -22.28 1.69
N ASP A 74 -8.35 -21.08 1.32
CA ASP A 74 -7.45 -20.92 0.17
C ASP A 74 -5.97 -20.74 0.58
N HIS A 75 -5.71 -20.34 1.83
CA HIS A 75 -4.38 -19.98 2.33
C HIS A 75 -4.07 -20.53 3.73
N ALA A 76 -4.69 -21.64 4.10
CA ALA A 76 -4.64 -22.18 5.47
C ALA A 76 -3.22 -22.50 5.96
N ASP A 77 -2.39 -23.06 5.10
CA ASP A 77 -1.03 -23.53 5.33
C ASP A 77 0.04 -22.47 5.08
N LYS A 78 -0.30 -21.36 4.42
CA LYS A 78 0.64 -20.28 4.17
C LYS A 78 1.11 -19.64 5.47
N LEU A 79 2.40 -19.28 5.48
CA LEU A 79 3.01 -18.55 6.58
C LEU A 79 2.78 -17.05 6.39
N PHE A 80 2.19 -16.42 7.40
CA PHE A 80 1.91 -14.99 7.42
C PHE A 80 2.82 -14.30 8.43
N GLU A 81 3.48 -13.25 7.99
CA GLU A 81 4.21 -12.33 8.86
C GLU A 81 3.26 -11.24 9.36
N GLY A 82 3.22 -11.06 10.68
CA GLY A 82 2.42 -10.03 11.35
C GLY A 82 3.27 -8.86 11.78
N SER A 83 2.87 -7.67 11.39
CA SER A 83 3.46 -6.40 11.81
C SER A 83 2.43 -5.50 12.49
N ILE A 84 2.91 -4.59 13.36
CA ILE A 84 2.03 -3.62 14.01
C ILE A 84 1.34 -2.76 12.95
N LYS A 85 0.02 -2.67 13.06
CA LYS A 85 -0.74 -1.67 12.30
C LYS A 85 -0.60 -0.34 13.02
N LEU A 86 0.24 0.52 12.47
CA LEU A 86 0.41 1.89 12.92
C LEU A 86 -0.79 2.74 12.50
N ASP A 87 -1.18 3.68 13.35
CA ASP A 87 -2.29 4.60 13.11
C ASP A 87 -1.75 5.96 12.68
N GLY A 88 -1.59 6.14 11.38
CA GLY A 88 -1.02 7.32 10.78
C GLY A 88 -1.72 7.70 9.48
N SER A 89 -0.93 8.02 8.48
CA SER A 89 -1.40 8.32 7.13
C SER A 89 -0.61 7.52 6.10
N SER A 90 -1.31 6.78 5.25
CA SER A 90 -0.66 6.02 4.17
C SER A 90 0.12 6.96 3.25
N MET A 91 1.40 6.68 3.06
CA MET A 91 2.33 7.38 2.19
C MET A 91 2.96 6.40 1.21
N THR A 92 2.94 6.74 -0.07
CA THR A 92 3.65 5.99 -1.11
C THR A 92 4.66 6.92 -1.77
N VAL A 93 5.89 6.45 -1.92
CA VAL A 93 6.95 7.16 -2.65
C VAL A 93 7.40 6.26 -3.78
N TYR A 94 7.50 6.79 -4.99
CA TYR A 94 7.84 5.99 -6.16
C TYR A 94 8.92 6.62 -7.03
N LEU A 95 9.65 5.78 -7.72
CA LEU A 95 10.48 6.13 -8.88
C LEU A 95 10.03 5.28 -10.07
N LYS A 96 9.59 5.93 -11.14
CA LYS A 96 9.19 5.28 -12.39
C LYS A 96 9.72 6.07 -13.58
N ASP A 97 10.48 5.42 -14.46
CA ASP A 97 11.04 6.02 -15.68
C ASP A 97 11.71 7.38 -15.38
N ASP A 98 12.58 7.41 -14.37
CA ASP A 98 13.26 8.61 -13.84
C ASP A 98 12.33 9.67 -13.20
N VAL A 99 11.02 9.44 -13.16
CA VAL A 99 10.07 10.35 -12.49
C VAL A 99 9.89 9.94 -11.04
N PHE A 100 10.29 10.83 -10.13
CA PHE A 100 10.06 10.68 -8.70
C PHE A 100 8.72 11.30 -8.29
N GLY A 101 7.98 10.63 -7.43
CA GLY A 101 6.71 11.12 -6.93
C GLY A 101 6.38 10.66 -5.52
N VAL A 102 5.49 11.42 -4.89
CA VAL A 102 5.02 11.19 -3.52
C VAL A 102 3.50 11.24 -3.49
N CYS A 103 2.89 10.19 -2.96
CA CYS A 103 1.45 10.07 -2.88
C CYS A 103 0.97 9.98 -1.43
N SER A 104 -0.21 10.55 -1.17
CA SER A 104 -1.07 10.16 -0.06
C SER A 104 -1.90 8.93 -0.46
N ARG A 105 -2.82 8.50 0.40
CA ARG A 105 -3.71 7.34 0.13
C ARG A 105 -4.44 7.41 -1.23
N ASN A 106 -4.81 8.62 -1.68
CA ASN A 106 -5.69 8.79 -2.84
C ASN A 106 -5.14 9.73 -3.92
N LEU A 107 -4.08 10.46 -3.64
CA LEU A 107 -3.59 11.54 -4.49
C LEU A 107 -2.10 11.43 -4.75
N ASP A 108 -1.69 11.72 -5.98
CA ASP A 108 -0.32 12.10 -6.32
C ASP A 108 -0.12 13.56 -5.95
N LEU A 109 0.84 13.84 -5.08
CA LEU A 109 0.98 15.12 -4.42
C LEU A 109 1.94 16.05 -5.17
N GLN A 110 1.56 17.33 -5.25
CA GLN A 110 2.45 18.37 -5.72
C GLN A 110 3.52 18.66 -4.65
N GLU A 111 4.77 18.81 -5.07
CA GLU A 111 5.82 19.27 -4.19
C GLU A 111 5.62 20.75 -3.85
N THR A 112 5.36 21.05 -2.59
CA THR A 112 5.23 22.40 -2.05
C THR A 112 5.94 22.49 -0.71
N GLU A 113 6.33 23.70 -0.31
CA GLU A 113 7.06 23.93 0.94
C GLU A 113 6.29 23.53 2.20
N ASP A 114 4.96 23.52 2.15
CA ASP A 114 4.08 23.16 3.27
C ASP A 114 3.67 21.69 3.27
N ASN A 115 3.99 20.91 2.22
CA ASN A 115 3.58 19.52 2.11
C ASN A 115 4.43 18.59 2.99
N THR A 116 3.83 18.08 4.06
CA THR A 116 4.49 17.19 5.03
C THR A 116 5.04 15.91 4.40
N PHE A 117 4.32 15.30 3.44
CA PHE A 117 4.76 14.07 2.77
C PHE A 117 6.05 14.32 1.99
N TRP A 118 6.11 15.42 1.24
CA TRP A 118 7.29 15.81 0.50
C TRP A 118 8.47 16.18 1.41
N LYS A 119 8.20 16.88 2.53
CA LYS A 119 9.23 17.16 3.54
C LYS A 119 9.87 15.89 4.08
N VAL A 120 9.06 14.87 4.39
CA VAL A 120 9.56 13.59 4.89
C VAL A 120 10.33 12.85 3.80
N ALA A 121 9.85 12.84 2.56
CA ALA A 121 10.55 12.21 1.45
C ALA A 121 11.93 12.84 1.22
N ARG A 122 12.02 14.16 1.27
CA ARG A 122 13.30 14.90 1.12
C ARG A 122 14.23 14.71 2.32
N LYS A 123 13.71 14.80 3.55
CA LYS A 123 14.47 14.56 4.79
C LYS A 123 15.14 13.18 4.79
N ASN A 124 14.44 12.16 4.36
CA ASN A 124 14.95 10.78 4.32
C ASN A 124 15.70 10.44 3.02
N LYS A 125 15.85 11.39 2.10
CA LYS A 125 16.54 11.20 0.80
C LYS A 125 15.98 10.03 -0.01
N PHE A 126 14.64 9.87 -0.03
CA PHE A 126 14.02 8.74 -0.71
C PHE A 126 14.22 8.79 -2.23
N GLU A 127 14.32 9.96 -2.84
CA GLU A 127 14.62 10.04 -4.26
C GLU A 127 16.02 9.49 -4.58
N GLU A 128 17.03 9.92 -3.83
CA GLU A 128 18.39 9.46 -3.99
C GLU A 128 18.53 7.96 -3.71
N MET A 129 17.81 7.48 -2.70
CA MET A 129 17.77 6.06 -2.33
C MET A 129 17.19 5.21 -3.46
N LEU A 130 16.02 5.59 -4.00
CA LEU A 130 15.36 4.83 -5.08
C LEU A 130 16.16 4.91 -6.39
N ARG A 131 16.80 6.07 -6.68
CA ARG A 131 17.70 6.20 -7.84
C ARG A 131 18.93 5.31 -7.72
N ALA A 132 19.52 5.23 -6.51
CA ALA A 132 20.65 4.35 -6.24
C ALA A 132 20.26 2.86 -6.36
N TYR A 133 19.04 2.49 -5.99
CA TYR A 133 18.51 1.14 -6.16
C TYR A 133 18.31 0.77 -7.64
N GLY A 134 18.00 1.74 -8.51
CA GLY A 134 18.06 1.61 -9.96
C GLY A 134 16.93 0.80 -10.62
N LYS A 135 15.79 0.62 -9.94
CA LYS A 135 14.61 -0.05 -10.48
C LYS A 135 13.37 0.83 -10.37
N ASN A 136 12.37 0.56 -11.21
CA ASN A 136 11.04 1.16 -11.11
C ASN A 136 10.29 0.52 -9.93
N VAL A 137 10.33 1.15 -8.76
CA VAL A 137 9.70 0.64 -7.53
C VAL A 137 8.98 1.73 -6.76
N ALA A 138 8.05 1.31 -5.93
CA ALA A 138 7.44 2.17 -4.93
C ALA A 138 7.59 1.57 -3.53
N ILE A 139 7.97 2.41 -2.58
CA ILE A 139 7.92 2.12 -1.15
C ILE A 139 6.60 2.62 -0.59
N GLN A 140 5.92 1.77 0.17
CA GLN A 140 4.65 2.07 0.80
C GLN A 140 4.78 1.92 2.30
N GLY A 141 4.35 2.94 3.03
CA GLY A 141 4.52 2.98 4.47
C GLY A 141 3.50 3.87 5.16
N GLU A 142 3.62 3.89 6.47
CA GLU A 142 2.82 4.76 7.32
C GLU A 142 3.62 6.00 7.71
N LEU A 143 3.07 7.17 7.40
CA LEU A 143 3.57 8.46 7.84
C LEU A 143 2.94 8.81 9.18
N MET A 144 3.78 9.07 10.17
CA MET A 144 3.36 9.36 11.53
C MET A 144 3.99 10.65 12.05
N GLY A 145 3.40 11.24 13.08
CA GLY A 145 3.98 12.40 13.75
C GLY A 145 2.97 13.50 14.06
N PRO A 146 3.47 14.70 14.44
CA PRO A 146 2.64 15.82 14.84
C PRO A 146 1.57 16.19 13.79
N GLY A 147 0.31 16.33 14.23
CA GLY A 147 -0.80 16.68 13.34
C GLY A 147 -1.40 15.51 12.54
N ILE A 148 -0.86 14.30 12.67
CA ILE A 148 -1.38 13.10 12.01
C ILE A 148 -2.03 12.20 13.07
N GLN A 149 -3.33 11.86 12.90
CA GLN A 149 -4.11 10.95 13.78
C GLN A 149 -3.90 11.22 15.28
N GLY A 150 -3.88 12.50 15.66
CA GLY A 150 -3.65 12.90 17.07
C GLY A 150 -2.25 12.57 17.59
N ASN A 151 -1.32 12.14 16.75
CA ASN A 151 0.06 11.76 17.13
C ASN A 151 0.09 10.80 18.35
N ARG A 152 -0.66 9.72 18.27
CA ARG A 152 -0.82 8.74 19.38
C ARG A 152 0.52 8.21 19.92
N GLU A 153 1.52 8.09 19.06
CA GLU A 153 2.85 7.63 19.44
C GLU A 153 3.72 8.73 20.08
N ASN A 154 3.19 9.95 20.18
CA ASN A 154 3.89 11.10 20.74
C ASN A 154 5.29 11.29 20.12
N LEU A 155 5.38 11.15 18.80
CA LEU A 155 6.63 11.35 18.07
C LEU A 155 6.99 12.83 18.05
N PRO A 156 8.26 13.18 18.26
CA PRO A 156 8.69 14.59 18.25
C PRO A 156 8.72 15.19 16.84
N ASP A 157 8.81 14.35 15.80
CA ASP A 157 8.89 14.76 14.40
C ASP A 157 8.15 13.73 13.51
N HIS A 158 7.97 14.07 12.23
CA HIS A 158 7.38 13.14 11.26
C HIS A 158 8.36 12.04 10.89
N GLU A 159 7.87 10.80 10.91
CA GLU A 159 8.62 9.59 10.56
C GLU A 159 7.81 8.71 9.62
N PHE A 160 8.53 8.02 8.73
CA PHE A 160 7.96 7.07 7.78
C PHE A 160 8.37 5.66 8.17
N PHE A 161 7.40 4.72 8.21
CA PHE A 161 7.61 3.32 8.51
C PHE A 161 7.16 2.46 7.33
N LEU A 162 8.11 1.85 6.64
CA LEU A 162 7.86 0.97 5.49
C LEU A 162 7.08 -0.27 5.89
N PHE A 163 6.10 -0.67 5.09
CA PHE A 163 5.39 -1.93 5.25
C PHE A 163 5.30 -2.77 3.96
N ASP A 164 5.39 -2.20 2.77
CA ASP A 164 5.40 -2.91 1.49
C ASP A 164 6.35 -2.24 0.48
N VAL A 165 6.92 -3.04 -0.42
CA VAL A 165 7.61 -2.60 -1.62
C VAL A 165 6.86 -3.13 -2.84
N TRP A 166 6.56 -2.26 -3.79
CA TRP A 166 5.84 -2.56 -5.01
C TRP A 166 6.78 -2.50 -6.22
N ASP A 167 6.92 -3.61 -6.95
CA ASP A 167 7.57 -3.64 -8.25
C ASP A 167 6.62 -3.04 -9.30
N ILE A 168 6.98 -1.90 -9.86
CA ILE A 168 6.13 -1.19 -10.81
C ILE A 168 6.12 -1.90 -12.16
N ASP A 169 7.23 -2.46 -12.59
CA ASP A 169 7.34 -3.16 -13.87
C ASP A 169 6.71 -4.56 -13.80
N GLY A 170 6.96 -5.28 -12.70
CA GLY A 170 6.40 -6.60 -12.45
C GLY A 170 4.93 -6.59 -12.02
N GLN A 171 4.39 -5.42 -11.60
CA GLN A 171 3.02 -5.26 -11.09
C GLN A 171 2.69 -6.24 -9.94
N ASN A 172 3.65 -6.45 -9.06
CA ASN A 172 3.52 -7.31 -7.86
C ASN A 172 4.25 -6.70 -6.66
N TYR A 173 3.83 -7.12 -5.48
CA TYR A 173 4.58 -6.81 -4.25
C TYR A 173 5.85 -7.67 -4.17
N TYR A 174 6.88 -7.11 -3.57
CA TYR A 174 8.00 -7.92 -3.13
C TYR A 174 7.53 -8.92 -2.06
N THR A 175 8.09 -10.11 -2.07
CA THR A 175 7.96 -11.08 -0.98
C THR A 175 8.59 -10.53 0.29
N SER A 176 8.32 -11.16 1.44
CA SER A 176 8.96 -10.77 2.71
C SER A 176 10.50 -10.80 2.62
N LEU A 177 11.06 -11.80 1.92
CA LEU A 177 12.51 -11.91 1.72
C LEU A 177 13.05 -10.78 0.84
N GLU A 178 12.45 -10.56 -0.33
CA GLU A 178 12.86 -9.47 -1.24
C GLU A 178 12.74 -8.10 -0.61
N SER A 179 11.70 -7.87 0.22
CA SER A 179 11.54 -6.64 0.99
C SER A 179 12.65 -6.48 2.04
N GLY A 180 13.02 -7.59 2.70
CA GLY A 180 14.13 -7.62 3.65
C GLY A 180 15.46 -7.29 2.98
N ASP A 181 15.75 -7.89 1.83
CA ASP A 181 16.96 -7.61 1.05
C ASP A 181 17.00 -6.14 0.57
N PHE A 182 15.88 -5.63 0.06
CA PHE A 182 15.76 -4.21 -0.31
C PHE A 182 16.09 -3.27 0.86
N VAL A 183 15.54 -3.54 2.04
CA VAL A 183 15.80 -2.72 3.24
C VAL A 183 17.27 -2.81 3.66
N ALA A 184 17.86 -4.00 3.59
CA ALA A 184 19.28 -4.20 3.89
C ALA A 184 20.17 -3.43 2.92
N ASP A 185 19.95 -3.55 1.61
CA ASP A 185 20.70 -2.84 0.56
C ASP A 185 20.62 -1.31 0.75
N CYS A 186 19.43 -0.79 1.07
CA CYS A 186 19.26 0.63 1.34
C CYS A 186 20.05 1.09 2.56
N ARG A 187 20.02 0.33 3.65
CA ARG A 187 20.75 0.65 4.90
C ARG A 187 22.26 0.54 4.71
N ASP A 188 22.74 -0.48 4.01
CA ASP A 188 24.15 -0.66 3.69
C ASP A 188 24.68 0.46 2.80
N SER A 189 23.81 1.03 1.96
CA SER A 189 24.09 2.23 1.16
C SER A 189 24.00 3.54 1.96
N GLY A 190 23.76 3.47 3.27
CA GLY A 190 23.76 4.63 4.18
C GLY A 190 22.42 5.39 4.25
N TYR A 191 21.33 4.84 3.73
CA TYR A 191 20.01 5.45 3.84
C TYR A 191 19.26 4.98 5.08
N LYS A 192 18.57 5.91 5.74
CA LYS A 192 17.68 5.58 6.85
C LYS A 192 16.33 5.10 6.31
N LEU A 193 15.99 3.84 6.53
CA LEU A 193 14.70 3.27 6.20
C LEU A 193 14.19 2.43 7.37
N GLU A 194 13.20 2.97 8.09
CA GLU A 194 12.54 2.28 9.18
C GLU A 194 11.39 1.43 8.65
N THR A 195 11.15 0.29 9.28
CA THR A 195 10.05 -0.63 8.95
C THR A 195 9.03 -0.67 10.07
N VAL A 196 7.78 -1.00 9.75
CA VAL A 196 6.78 -1.32 10.79
C VAL A 196 7.30 -2.45 11.68
N PRO A 197 7.08 -2.38 13.01
CA PRO A 197 7.59 -3.40 13.92
C PRO A 197 6.98 -4.77 13.64
N TYR A 198 7.83 -5.77 13.54
CA TYR A 198 7.43 -7.17 13.49
C TYR A 198 6.81 -7.61 14.84
N VAL A 199 5.78 -8.46 14.77
CA VAL A 199 5.11 -9.01 15.95
C VAL A 199 5.24 -10.52 16.03
N SER A 200 4.79 -11.24 15.00
CA SER A 200 4.73 -12.71 15.03
C SER A 200 4.54 -13.29 13.63
N MET A 201 4.78 -14.59 13.51
CA MET A 201 4.35 -15.40 12.38
C MET A 201 3.19 -16.30 12.77
N ILE A 202 2.25 -16.52 11.83
CA ILE A 202 1.14 -17.45 12.03
C ILE A 202 0.85 -18.26 10.75
N ARG A 203 0.27 -19.46 10.94
CA ARG A 203 -0.52 -20.15 9.91
C ARG A 203 -1.98 -20.10 10.33
N ILE A 204 -2.87 -19.70 9.42
CA ILE A 204 -4.29 -19.51 9.76
C ILE A 204 -4.94 -20.82 10.23
N MET A 205 -4.48 -21.96 9.71
CA MET A 205 -5.00 -23.27 10.12
C MET A 205 -4.85 -23.56 11.63
N GLU A 206 -3.86 -22.96 12.27
CA GLU A 206 -3.51 -23.19 13.68
C GLU A 206 -4.39 -22.37 14.65
N PHE A 207 -5.15 -21.39 14.14
CA PHE A 207 -5.87 -20.43 14.98
C PHE A 207 -7.34 -20.32 14.60
N SER A 208 -8.20 -20.12 15.59
CA SER A 208 -9.56 -19.64 15.39
C SER A 208 -9.56 -18.13 15.07
N LEU A 209 -10.67 -17.63 14.54
CA LEU A 209 -10.86 -16.18 14.35
C LEU A 209 -10.66 -15.41 15.66
N GLU A 210 -11.19 -15.93 16.77
CA GLU A 210 -11.07 -15.32 18.09
C GLU A 210 -9.62 -15.25 18.56
N ASP A 211 -8.82 -16.29 18.31
CA ASP A 211 -7.41 -16.32 18.66
C ASP A 211 -6.60 -15.29 17.86
N ILE A 212 -6.88 -15.14 16.56
CA ILE A 212 -6.24 -14.11 15.72
C ILE A 212 -6.58 -12.71 16.24
N LEU A 213 -7.84 -12.48 16.60
CA LEU A 213 -8.26 -11.19 17.17
C LEU A 213 -7.63 -10.91 18.54
N LYS A 214 -7.49 -11.94 19.40
CA LYS A 214 -6.77 -11.80 20.67
C LYS A 214 -5.29 -11.44 20.47
N LYS A 215 -4.66 -12.01 19.46
CA LYS A 215 -3.26 -11.69 19.10
C LYS A 215 -3.05 -10.22 18.71
N SER A 216 -4.10 -9.52 18.26
CA SER A 216 -4.02 -8.09 17.91
C SER A 216 -3.94 -7.16 19.13
N ASP A 217 -4.11 -7.68 20.35
CA ASP A 217 -3.94 -6.92 21.59
C ASP A 217 -2.45 -6.79 21.93
N VAL A 218 -1.78 -5.90 21.23
CA VAL A 218 -0.35 -5.62 21.36
C VAL A 218 -0.12 -4.14 21.63
N LYS A 219 1.08 -3.83 22.12
CA LYS A 219 1.55 -2.45 22.25
C LYS A 219 1.98 -1.92 20.87
N SER A 220 1.82 -0.63 20.66
CA SER A 220 2.39 0.08 19.53
C SER A 220 3.83 0.54 19.84
N LEU A 221 4.38 1.47 19.07
CA LEU A 221 5.74 2.00 19.28
C LEU A 221 5.90 2.58 20.68
N ASN A 222 5.12 3.60 21.01
CA ASN A 222 5.15 4.30 22.29
C ASN A 222 3.79 4.27 23.00
N HIS A 223 2.73 3.78 22.35
CA HIS A 223 1.39 3.71 22.91
C HIS A 223 1.08 2.30 23.42
N PRO A 224 0.40 2.17 24.59
CA PRO A 224 0.10 0.87 25.18
C PRO A 224 -0.85 -0.02 24.36
N VAL A 225 -1.57 0.55 23.40
CA VAL A 225 -2.55 -0.14 22.55
C VAL A 225 -2.29 0.21 21.09
N ALA A 226 -1.90 -0.76 20.27
CA ALA A 226 -1.81 -0.62 18.82
C ALA A 226 -3.20 -0.62 18.18
N GLU A 227 -3.33 -0.08 16.97
CA GLU A 227 -4.57 -0.22 16.18
C GLU A 227 -4.87 -1.70 15.90
N GLY A 228 -3.84 -2.51 15.74
CA GLY A 228 -3.95 -3.94 15.48
C GLY A 228 -2.69 -4.51 14.85
N ILE A 229 -2.86 -5.60 14.12
CA ILE A 229 -1.81 -6.26 13.36
C ILE A 229 -2.25 -6.39 11.90
N VAL A 230 -1.34 -6.15 10.97
CA VAL A 230 -1.49 -6.53 9.56
C VAL A 230 -0.66 -7.80 9.32
N TYR A 231 -1.29 -8.80 8.77
CA TYR A 231 -0.68 -10.06 8.39
C TYR A 231 -0.53 -10.12 6.86
N ARG A 232 0.68 -10.42 6.38
CA ARG A 232 1.02 -10.59 4.98
C ARG A 232 1.62 -11.96 4.74
N SER A 233 1.20 -12.64 3.68
CA SER A 233 1.85 -13.88 3.29
C SER A 233 3.31 -13.62 2.93
N MET A 234 4.21 -14.44 3.43
CA MET A 234 5.65 -14.33 3.13
C MET A 234 5.96 -14.58 1.65
N GLU A 235 5.11 -15.34 0.96
CA GLU A 235 5.29 -15.71 -0.46
C GLU A 235 4.66 -14.69 -1.40
N ASP A 236 3.59 -14.01 -0.97
CA ASP A 236 2.83 -13.06 -1.77
C ASP A 236 2.12 -12.05 -0.86
N SER A 237 2.68 -10.86 -0.71
CA SER A 237 2.15 -9.78 0.14
C SER A 237 0.78 -9.27 -0.33
N SER A 238 0.32 -9.59 -1.55
CA SER A 238 -1.05 -9.29 -1.98
C SER A 238 -2.09 -10.09 -1.19
N VAL A 239 -1.70 -11.29 -0.71
CA VAL A 239 -2.51 -12.11 0.20
C VAL A 239 -2.28 -11.62 1.63
N SER A 240 -3.16 -10.74 2.08
CA SER A 240 -3.01 -10.06 3.36
C SER A 240 -4.35 -9.78 4.02
N PHE A 241 -4.34 -9.58 5.33
CA PHE A 241 -5.51 -9.17 6.10
C PHE A 241 -5.09 -8.37 7.33
N LYS A 242 -6.04 -7.66 7.93
CA LYS A 242 -5.83 -6.95 9.19
C LYS A 242 -6.70 -7.51 10.31
N ALA A 243 -6.12 -7.63 11.48
CA ALA A 243 -6.79 -7.92 12.74
C ALA A 243 -6.78 -6.65 13.61
N ILE A 244 -7.93 -6.00 13.73
CA ILE A 244 -8.05 -4.76 14.50
C ILE A 244 -8.24 -5.07 15.98
N ASN A 245 -7.51 -4.36 16.84
CA ASN A 245 -7.58 -4.51 18.28
C ASN A 245 -8.91 -3.96 18.82
N ASN A 246 -9.64 -4.78 19.55
CA ASN A 246 -10.92 -4.40 20.14
C ASN A 246 -10.77 -3.24 21.16
N LYS A 247 -9.66 -3.16 21.90
CA LYS A 247 -9.40 -2.05 22.83
C LYS A 247 -9.21 -0.73 22.08
N PHE A 248 -8.57 -0.77 20.89
CA PHE A 248 -8.45 0.40 20.03
C PHE A 248 -9.82 0.90 19.60
N LEU A 249 -10.69 0.02 19.09
CA LEU A 249 -12.04 0.39 18.65
C LEU A 249 -12.92 0.98 19.77
N LEU A 250 -12.66 0.62 21.03
CA LEU A 250 -13.38 1.18 22.18
C LEU A 250 -12.87 2.57 22.60
N GLN A 251 -11.64 2.93 22.22
CA GLN A 251 -11.06 4.25 22.53
C GLN A 251 -11.44 5.31 21.51
N GLU A 252 -11.81 4.91 20.29
CA GLU A 252 -12.25 5.82 19.21
C GLU A 252 -13.71 6.28 19.34
N LYS A 253 -14.41 5.88 20.37
CA LYS A 253 -15.76 6.34 20.71
C LYS A 253 -15.72 7.45 21.74
#